data_22dbac0508ecea11ce0ad84e3073d3e2
#
_entry.id   22dbac0508ecea11ce0ad84e3073d3e2
#
_cell.length_a   1.000
_cell.length_b   1.000
_cell.length_c   1.000
_cell.angle_alpha   90.00
_cell.angle_beta   90.00
_cell.angle_gamma   90.00
#
_symmetry.space_group_name_H-M   'P 1'
#
loop_
_entity.id
_entity.type
_entity.pdbx_description
1 polymer ?
#
loop_
_entity_poly.entity_id
_entity_poly.type
_entity_poly.pdbx_seq_one_letter_code
_entity_poly.pdbx_strand_id
1 'polypeptide(L)'
;MSILAACKGGTILDDCSALLTYNEDNFSEITSALAGALTEPQRSVWDSDNRFKLLCSGRRFGKTYLCITRLVCWALEKPGSLNWYVTANYRMAKQIAWRQLKAMAPSELVIKRNESDLSIEFVNGSIVALRGADNEDSLRGVSLASLVIDEAAYVKQTAWEMVLRPALSDQGGPAWFITTPAGLNWFHDLWEQAQEQPDWGTFSYTTVQGGNVAAE
;
A
#
# COMPACT_ATOMS: atom_id res chain seq x y z
N MET A 1 29.27 1.91 -5.64
CA MET A 1 29.29 0.56 -4.99
C MET A 1 27.92 0.39 -4.36
N SER A 2 27.18 -0.62 -4.79
CA SER A 2 25.79 -0.86 -4.36
C SER A 2 25.72 -1.13 -2.86
N ILE A 3 24.79 -0.45 -2.17
CA ILE A 3 24.44 -0.64 -0.73
C ILE A 3 24.13 -2.12 -0.41
N LEU A 4 23.73 -2.90 -1.39
CA LEU A 4 23.46 -4.35 -1.28
C LEU A 4 24.71 -5.23 -1.00
N ALA A 5 25.92 -4.68 -1.05
CA ALA A 5 27.16 -5.45 -0.90
C ALA A 5 27.83 -5.30 0.49
N ALA A 6 27.37 -4.40 1.36
CA ALA A 6 28.07 -4.06 2.60
C ALA A 6 27.62 -4.85 3.86
N CYS A 7 26.48 -5.56 3.82
CA CYS A 7 25.93 -6.24 5.00
C CYS A 7 26.20 -7.75 5.02
N LYS A 8 27.47 -8.15 5.03
CA LYS A 8 27.87 -9.52 5.40
C LYS A 8 28.79 -9.50 6.62
N GLY A 9 28.19 -9.68 7.79
CA GLY A 9 28.89 -10.12 9.02
C GLY A 9 29.26 -9.03 10.02
N GLY A 10 28.35 -8.54 10.79
CA GLY A 10 28.60 -7.72 11.99
C GLY A 10 27.37 -7.71 12.90
N THR A 11 27.60 -7.70 14.21
CA THR A 11 26.55 -7.68 15.24
C THR A 11 25.77 -6.38 15.21
N ILE A 12 24.44 -6.47 15.39
CA ILE A 12 23.41 -5.43 15.19
C ILE A 12 23.61 -4.12 16.02
N LEU A 13 24.57 -4.04 16.90
CA LEU A 13 24.75 -2.89 17.81
C LEU A 13 25.86 -1.91 17.44
N ASP A 14 26.74 -2.24 16.50
CA ASP A 14 27.89 -1.38 16.18
C ASP A 14 27.70 -0.52 14.91
N ASP A 15 26.61 -0.67 14.18
CA ASP A 15 26.39 0.04 12.92
C ASP A 15 25.20 1.04 12.94
N CYS A 16 24.91 1.60 14.11
CA CYS A 16 23.96 2.73 14.23
C CYS A 16 24.39 3.97 13.41
N SER A 17 25.66 4.07 13.01
CA SER A 17 26.13 5.17 12.17
C SER A 17 25.67 5.04 10.70
N ALA A 18 25.48 3.83 10.18
CA ALA A 18 24.90 3.63 8.85
C ALA A 18 23.38 3.90 8.82
N LEU A 19 22.69 3.71 9.96
CA LEU A 19 21.28 4.04 10.11
C LEU A 19 21.03 5.57 10.19
N LEU A 20 22.02 6.37 10.54
CA LEU A 20 21.95 7.83 10.60
C LEU A 20 22.14 8.51 9.24
N THR A 21 22.48 7.77 8.17
CA THR A 21 22.60 8.27 6.81
C THR A 21 21.43 7.85 5.91
N TYR A 22 20.26 7.60 6.49
CA TYR A 22 19.01 7.48 5.73
C TYR A 22 18.68 8.87 5.19
N ASN A 23 19.10 9.16 3.97
CA ASN A 23 18.88 10.43 3.29
C ASN A 23 17.90 10.25 2.11
N GLU A 24 17.40 11.35 1.59
CA GLU A 24 16.45 11.37 0.48
C GLU A 24 16.99 10.67 -0.79
N ASP A 25 18.31 10.68 -1.01
CA ASP A 25 18.94 10.04 -2.17
C ASP A 25 18.81 8.52 -2.14
N ASN A 26 19.05 7.89 -0.98
CA ASN A 26 18.88 6.44 -0.81
C ASN A 26 17.41 6.01 -0.97
N PHE A 27 16.50 6.87 -0.58
CA PHE A 27 15.06 6.65 -0.72
C PHE A 27 14.65 6.57 -2.21
N SER A 28 15.09 7.53 -3.03
CA SER A 28 14.80 7.57 -4.46
C SER A 28 15.28 6.29 -5.18
N GLU A 29 16.47 5.77 -4.84
CA GLU A 29 16.99 4.52 -5.39
C GLU A 29 16.13 3.32 -5.00
N ILE A 30 15.71 3.21 -3.74
CA ILE A 30 14.87 2.13 -3.24
C ILE A 30 13.49 2.15 -3.91
N THR A 31 12.85 3.31 -3.98
CA THR A 31 11.56 3.48 -4.64
C THR A 31 11.64 3.12 -6.13
N SER A 32 12.70 3.56 -6.82
CA SER A 32 12.94 3.23 -8.22
C SER A 32 13.13 1.74 -8.43
N ALA A 33 13.89 1.07 -7.55
CA ALA A 33 14.11 -0.37 -7.60
C ALA A 33 12.80 -1.16 -7.37
N LEU A 34 12.02 -0.76 -6.38
CA LEU A 34 10.72 -1.36 -6.08
C LEU A 34 9.72 -1.17 -7.22
N ALA A 35 9.66 0.03 -7.80
CA ALA A 35 8.81 0.33 -8.94
C ALA A 35 9.31 -0.31 -10.25
N GLY A 36 10.58 -0.67 -10.31
CA GLY A 36 11.22 -1.23 -11.52
C GLY A 36 10.56 -2.51 -12.05
N ALA A 37 9.96 -3.30 -11.18
CA ALA A 37 9.29 -4.56 -11.52
C ALA A 37 7.81 -4.41 -11.90
N LEU A 38 7.26 -3.19 -11.94
CA LEU A 38 5.87 -2.94 -12.33
C LEU A 38 5.68 -3.10 -13.84
N THR A 39 4.56 -3.73 -14.22
CA THR A 39 4.13 -3.78 -15.64
C THR A 39 3.67 -2.40 -16.10
N GLU A 40 3.59 -2.18 -17.43
CA GLU A 40 3.14 -0.91 -17.99
C GLU A 40 1.76 -0.45 -17.46
N PRO A 41 0.72 -1.30 -17.39
CA PRO A 41 -0.56 -0.92 -16.80
C PRO A 41 -0.47 -0.57 -15.31
N GLN A 42 0.40 -1.26 -14.56
CA GLN A 42 0.65 -0.92 -13.15
C GLN A 42 1.36 0.43 -13.01
N ARG A 43 2.30 0.74 -13.90
CA ARG A 43 2.96 2.07 -13.95
C ARG A 43 1.98 3.18 -14.26
N SER A 44 1.05 2.99 -15.18
CA SER A 44 0.01 3.97 -15.46
C SER A 44 -0.81 4.35 -14.21
N VAL A 45 -1.12 3.37 -13.35
CA VAL A 45 -1.75 3.64 -12.05
C VAL A 45 -0.78 4.33 -11.09
N TRP A 46 0.47 3.87 -11.05
CA TRP A 46 1.50 4.41 -10.17
C TRP A 46 1.80 5.87 -10.45
N ASP A 47 2.05 6.21 -11.71
CA ASP A 47 2.53 7.53 -12.16
C ASP A 47 1.44 8.61 -12.20
N SER A 48 0.16 8.23 -12.04
CA SER A 48 -0.93 9.20 -11.97
C SER A 48 -0.81 10.06 -10.70
N ASP A 49 -1.07 11.37 -10.83
CA ASP A 49 -1.00 12.34 -9.74
C ASP A 49 -2.26 12.39 -8.85
N ASN A 50 -3.30 11.60 -9.19
CA ASN A 50 -4.54 11.60 -8.42
C ASN A 50 -4.31 11.14 -6.98
N ARG A 51 -4.85 11.91 -6.03
CA ARG A 51 -4.81 11.58 -4.60
C ARG A 51 -5.57 10.29 -4.28
N PHE A 52 -6.75 10.14 -4.87
CA PHE A 52 -7.60 8.96 -4.72
C PHE A 52 -7.61 8.15 -6.01
N LYS A 53 -7.37 6.85 -5.92
CA LYS A 53 -7.35 5.98 -7.10
C LYS A 53 -8.26 4.78 -6.92
N LEU A 54 -9.10 4.54 -7.91
CA LEU A 54 -9.96 3.36 -8.01
C LEU A 54 -9.41 2.44 -9.09
N LEU A 55 -8.96 1.25 -8.72
CA LEU A 55 -8.47 0.25 -9.66
C LEU A 55 -9.40 -0.97 -9.66
N CYS A 56 -10.21 -1.10 -10.70
CA CYS A 56 -11.03 -2.26 -10.97
C CYS A 56 -10.35 -3.13 -12.03
N SER A 57 -9.81 -4.28 -11.65
CA SER A 57 -9.12 -5.12 -12.62
C SER A 57 -9.34 -6.62 -12.38
N GLY A 58 -9.13 -7.38 -13.45
CA GLY A 58 -9.22 -8.84 -13.41
C GLY A 58 -8.28 -9.48 -12.38
N ARG A 59 -8.52 -10.75 -12.07
CA ARG A 59 -7.59 -11.53 -11.24
C ARG A 59 -6.22 -11.60 -11.92
N ARG A 60 -5.15 -11.79 -11.13
CA ARG A 60 -3.76 -11.87 -11.59
C ARG A 60 -3.20 -10.59 -12.24
N PHE A 61 -3.89 -9.47 -12.18
CA PHE A 61 -3.34 -8.16 -12.57
C PHE A 61 -2.11 -7.78 -11.69
N GLY A 62 -2.04 -8.28 -10.47
CA GLY A 62 -0.99 -7.89 -9.52
C GLY A 62 -1.38 -6.68 -8.65
N LYS A 63 -2.69 -6.45 -8.44
CA LYS A 63 -3.20 -5.35 -7.58
C LYS A 63 -2.52 -5.28 -6.22
N THR A 64 -2.49 -6.41 -5.51
CA THR A 64 -1.89 -6.50 -4.18
C THR A 64 -0.41 -6.16 -4.22
N TYR A 65 0.33 -6.66 -5.22
CA TYR A 65 1.75 -6.34 -5.41
C TYR A 65 1.96 -4.83 -5.60
N LEU A 66 1.25 -4.23 -6.54
CA LEU A 66 1.29 -2.79 -6.82
C LEU A 66 1.03 -1.96 -5.56
N CYS A 67 -0.03 -2.29 -4.82
CA CYS A 67 -0.45 -1.53 -3.65
C CYS A 67 0.47 -1.71 -2.44
N ILE A 68 0.96 -2.93 -2.20
CA ILE A 68 1.94 -3.16 -1.13
C ILE A 68 3.26 -2.44 -1.44
N THR A 69 3.72 -2.50 -2.68
CA THR A 69 4.91 -1.75 -3.12
C THR A 69 4.73 -0.25 -2.85
N ARG A 70 3.60 0.33 -3.27
CA ARG A 70 3.34 1.76 -3.04
C ARG A 70 3.23 2.11 -1.56
N LEU A 71 2.61 1.25 -0.78
CA LEU A 71 2.45 1.47 0.66
C LEU A 71 3.80 1.48 1.39
N VAL A 72 4.71 0.59 1.02
CA VAL A 72 6.10 0.59 1.53
C VAL A 72 6.81 1.88 1.13
N CYS A 73 6.69 2.31 -0.13
CA CYS A 73 7.28 3.57 -0.58
C CYS A 73 6.72 4.77 0.20
N TRP A 74 5.42 4.90 0.38
CA TRP A 74 4.84 5.98 1.20
C TRP A 74 5.35 5.99 2.64
N ALA A 75 5.51 4.81 3.24
CA ALA A 75 6.07 4.72 4.59
C ALA A 75 7.52 5.19 4.64
N LEU A 76 8.32 4.86 3.64
CA LEU A 76 9.71 5.31 3.55
C LEU A 76 9.82 6.80 3.21
N GLU A 77 8.92 7.33 2.36
CA GLU A 77 8.86 8.75 1.96
C GLU A 77 8.51 9.69 3.13
N LYS A 78 7.72 9.21 4.09
CA LYS A 78 7.22 10.05 5.19
C LYS A 78 7.60 9.47 6.54
N PRO A 79 8.70 9.94 7.17
CA PRO A 79 9.11 9.48 8.50
C PRO A 79 8.02 9.61 9.56
N GLY A 80 7.94 8.65 10.47
CA GLY A 80 6.96 8.62 11.56
C GLY A 80 5.52 8.42 11.13
N SER A 81 5.27 8.07 9.86
CA SER A 81 3.93 7.94 9.30
C SER A 81 3.27 6.60 9.62
N LEU A 82 1.93 6.61 9.73
CA LEU A 82 1.11 5.40 9.83
C LEU A 82 0.40 5.16 8.51
N ASN A 83 0.60 3.97 7.94
CA ASN A 83 0.13 3.59 6.62
C ASN A 83 -0.64 2.27 6.71
N TRP A 84 -1.87 2.24 6.23
CA TRP A 84 -2.71 1.05 6.38
C TRP A 84 -3.06 0.39 5.06
N TYR A 85 -3.05 -0.95 5.11
CA TYR A 85 -3.66 -1.83 4.12
C TYR A 85 -4.90 -2.47 4.75
N VAL A 86 -6.07 -2.13 4.26
CA VAL A 86 -7.36 -2.56 4.81
C VAL A 86 -8.02 -3.56 3.87
N THR A 87 -8.51 -4.65 4.43
CA THR A 87 -9.31 -5.67 3.72
C THR A 87 -10.66 -5.83 4.40
N ALA A 88 -11.59 -6.55 3.78
CA ALA A 88 -12.92 -6.79 4.36
C ALA A 88 -12.86 -7.46 5.74
N ASN A 89 -11.84 -8.30 6.00
CA ASN A 89 -11.64 -8.92 7.31
C ASN A 89 -10.16 -9.23 7.56
N TYR A 90 -9.79 -9.35 8.85
CA TYR A 90 -8.42 -9.60 9.29
C TYR A 90 -7.81 -10.88 8.70
N ARG A 91 -8.60 -11.93 8.51
CA ARG A 91 -8.13 -13.20 7.95
C ARG A 91 -7.61 -13.02 6.53
N MET A 92 -8.31 -12.24 5.71
CA MET A 92 -7.87 -11.92 4.34
C MET A 92 -6.57 -11.13 4.36
N ALA A 93 -6.46 -10.11 5.23
CA ALA A 93 -5.23 -9.35 5.39
C ALA A 93 -4.03 -10.27 5.67
N LYS A 94 -4.17 -11.19 6.62
CA LYS A 94 -3.12 -12.13 7.02
C LYS A 94 -2.74 -13.11 5.90
N GLN A 95 -3.71 -13.66 5.20
CA GLN A 95 -3.47 -14.68 4.18
C GLN A 95 -2.89 -14.12 2.88
N ILE A 96 -3.33 -12.94 2.48
CA ILE A 96 -3.02 -12.39 1.15
C ILE A 96 -1.87 -11.40 1.25
N ALA A 97 -2.02 -10.35 2.05
CA ALA A 97 -1.14 -9.19 2.03
C ALA A 97 0.09 -9.35 2.94
N TRP A 98 -0.03 -10.03 4.09
CA TRP A 98 1.04 -10.10 5.09
C TRP A 98 2.33 -10.75 4.56
N ARG A 99 2.19 -11.88 3.86
CA ARG A 99 3.34 -12.54 3.25
C ARG A 99 4.03 -11.62 2.24
N GLN A 100 3.23 -10.92 1.45
CA GLN A 100 3.76 -10.04 0.42
C GLN A 100 4.41 -8.79 1.01
N LEU A 101 3.82 -8.18 2.04
CA LEU A 101 4.41 -7.06 2.75
C LEU A 101 5.79 -7.44 3.35
N LYS A 102 5.90 -8.63 3.97
CA LYS A 102 7.18 -9.11 4.51
C LYS A 102 8.24 -9.35 3.43
N ALA A 103 7.82 -9.73 2.23
CA ALA A 103 8.74 -9.96 1.11
C ALA A 103 9.17 -8.65 0.44
N MET A 104 8.32 -7.63 0.45
CA MET A 104 8.56 -6.34 -0.21
C MET A 104 9.30 -5.34 0.70
N ALA A 105 9.13 -5.44 2.02
CA ALA A 105 9.82 -4.56 2.96
C ALA A 105 11.33 -4.86 2.96
N PRO A 106 12.19 -3.89 2.58
CA PRO A 106 13.65 -4.09 2.60
C PRO A 106 14.11 -4.44 4.01
N SER A 107 14.78 -5.59 4.15
CA SER A 107 15.14 -6.12 5.48
C SER A 107 16.02 -5.19 6.29
N GLU A 108 16.88 -4.43 5.60
CA GLU A 108 17.82 -3.46 6.15
C GLU A 108 17.13 -2.25 6.77
N LEU A 109 15.91 -1.96 6.33
CA LEU A 109 15.11 -0.82 6.80
C LEU A 109 14.05 -1.21 7.83
N VAL A 110 13.96 -2.49 8.22
CA VAL A 110 12.95 -2.99 9.15
C VAL A 110 13.52 -3.11 10.56
N ILE A 111 12.98 -2.33 11.51
CA ILE A 111 13.30 -2.43 12.93
C ILE A 111 12.51 -3.57 13.59
N LYS A 112 11.21 -3.66 13.29
CA LYS A 112 10.32 -4.59 13.98
C LYS A 112 9.26 -5.16 13.05
N ARG A 113 8.99 -6.45 13.21
CA ARG A 113 7.87 -7.17 12.59
C ARG A 113 6.97 -7.70 13.70
N ASN A 114 5.70 -7.35 13.65
CA ASN A 114 4.69 -7.83 14.59
C ASN A 114 3.71 -8.77 13.89
N GLU A 115 3.85 -10.06 14.12
CA GLU A 115 3.01 -11.11 13.52
C GLU A 115 1.58 -11.12 14.07
N SER A 116 1.37 -10.62 15.28
CA SER A 116 0.04 -10.56 15.91
C SER A 116 -0.75 -9.35 15.43
N ASP A 117 -0.07 -8.22 15.27
CA ASP A 117 -0.68 -6.95 14.83
C ASP A 117 -0.56 -6.76 13.30
N LEU A 118 0.10 -7.67 12.60
CA LEU A 118 0.39 -7.60 11.17
C LEU A 118 0.99 -6.25 10.78
N SER A 119 2.01 -5.80 11.48
CA SER A 119 2.66 -4.51 11.25
C SER A 119 4.18 -4.63 11.09
N ILE A 120 4.74 -3.75 10.28
CA ILE A 120 6.18 -3.56 10.10
C ILE A 120 6.51 -2.12 10.45
N GLU A 121 7.50 -1.94 11.32
CA GLU A 121 8.08 -0.66 11.69
C GLU A 121 9.44 -0.50 11.00
N PHE A 122 9.63 0.64 10.36
CA PHE A 122 10.83 0.98 9.62
C PHE A 122 11.78 1.88 10.43
N VAL A 123 13.04 1.92 10.02
CA VAL A 123 14.10 2.72 10.67
C VAL A 123 13.81 4.22 10.77
N ASN A 124 12.95 4.76 9.87
CA ASN A 124 12.49 6.14 9.91
C ASN A 124 11.29 6.36 10.88
N GLY A 125 10.93 5.34 11.67
CA GLY A 125 9.81 5.38 12.61
C GLY A 125 8.42 5.23 11.96
N SER A 126 8.35 5.06 10.64
CA SER A 126 7.07 4.82 9.97
C SER A 126 6.58 3.38 10.16
N ILE A 127 5.27 3.20 10.08
CA ILE A 127 4.63 1.91 10.27
C ILE A 127 3.73 1.60 9.07
N VAL A 128 3.84 0.39 8.55
CA VAL A 128 2.84 -0.21 7.66
C VAL A 128 2.11 -1.29 8.43
N ALA A 129 0.78 -1.20 8.50
CA ALA A 129 -0.04 -2.18 9.21
C ALA A 129 -1.22 -2.65 8.37
N LEU A 130 -1.56 -3.93 8.49
CA LEU A 130 -2.70 -4.55 7.85
C LEU A 130 -3.88 -4.60 8.82
N ARG A 131 -5.08 -4.25 8.35
CA ARG A 131 -6.30 -4.19 9.16
C ARG A 131 -7.46 -4.90 8.46
N GLY A 132 -8.40 -5.42 9.26
CA GLY A 132 -9.69 -5.90 8.79
C GLY A 132 -10.77 -4.86 9.06
N ALA A 133 -11.68 -4.64 8.11
CA ALA A 133 -12.82 -3.74 8.27
C ALA A 133 -14.08 -4.43 8.83
N ASP A 134 -13.94 -5.66 9.31
CA ASP A 134 -15.00 -6.42 9.98
C ASP A 134 -15.40 -5.81 11.33
N ASN A 135 -14.49 -5.08 11.98
CA ASN A 135 -14.78 -4.27 13.16
C ASN A 135 -14.38 -2.81 12.92
N GLU A 136 -15.32 -1.99 12.51
CA GLU A 136 -15.11 -0.57 12.18
C GLU A 136 -14.60 0.25 13.39
N ASP A 137 -15.00 -0.11 14.61
CA ASP A 137 -14.57 0.61 15.81
C ASP A 137 -13.06 0.44 16.07
N SER A 138 -12.49 -0.70 15.69
CA SER A 138 -11.04 -0.93 15.79
C SER A 138 -10.18 -0.07 14.86
N LEU A 139 -10.82 0.58 13.88
CA LEU A 139 -10.16 1.46 12.92
C LEU A 139 -10.19 2.94 13.34
N ARG A 140 -10.85 3.28 14.44
CA ARG A 140 -11.02 4.67 14.91
C ARG A 140 -9.81 5.18 15.69
N GLY A 141 -9.70 6.50 15.80
CA GLY A 141 -8.75 7.17 16.70
C GLY A 141 -7.29 7.21 16.18
N VAL A 142 -7.10 7.08 14.88
CA VAL A 142 -5.78 7.16 14.24
C VAL A 142 -5.74 8.28 13.20
N SER A 143 -4.53 8.78 12.93
CA SER A 143 -4.24 9.69 11.82
C SER A 143 -3.39 8.95 10.80
N LEU A 144 -3.91 8.79 9.58
CA LEU A 144 -3.27 8.00 8.51
C LEU A 144 -2.56 8.91 7.52
N ALA A 145 -1.34 8.51 7.17
CA ALA A 145 -0.58 9.14 6.10
C ALA A 145 -0.94 8.59 4.73
N SER A 146 -1.32 7.32 4.65
CA SER A 146 -1.80 6.69 3.41
C SER A 146 -2.67 5.47 3.69
N LEU A 147 -3.47 5.09 2.70
CA LEU A 147 -4.43 4.00 2.82
C LEU A 147 -4.53 3.21 1.52
N VAL A 148 -4.59 1.90 1.64
CA VAL A 148 -5.06 0.98 0.59
C VAL A 148 -6.27 0.22 1.10
N ILE A 149 -7.34 0.15 0.32
CA ILE A 149 -8.51 -0.70 0.59
C ILE A 149 -8.57 -1.78 -0.48
N ASP A 150 -8.28 -3.00 -0.09
CA ASP A 150 -8.29 -4.18 -0.97
C ASP A 150 -9.65 -4.87 -0.93
N GLU A 151 -10.06 -5.36 -2.09
CA GLU A 151 -11.41 -5.88 -2.35
C GLU A 151 -12.48 -4.89 -1.84
N ALA A 152 -12.31 -3.62 -2.22
CA ALA A 152 -13.09 -2.49 -1.74
C ALA A 152 -14.61 -2.69 -1.91
N ALA A 153 -15.04 -3.38 -2.95
CA ALA A 153 -16.45 -3.70 -3.18
C ALA A 153 -17.09 -4.50 -2.03
N TYR A 154 -16.28 -5.20 -1.22
CA TYR A 154 -16.73 -6.02 -0.08
C TYR A 154 -16.49 -5.37 1.28
N VAL A 155 -15.81 -4.23 1.33
CA VAL A 155 -15.69 -3.40 2.52
C VAL A 155 -16.98 -2.57 2.63
N LYS A 156 -17.48 -2.36 3.84
CA LYS A 156 -18.67 -1.52 4.02
C LYS A 156 -18.38 -0.06 3.67
N GLN A 157 -19.30 0.59 2.98
CA GLN A 157 -19.21 2.01 2.66
C GLN A 157 -19.01 2.88 3.90
N THR A 158 -19.70 2.53 5.01
CA THR A 158 -19.58 3.23 6.29
C THR A 158 -18.17 3.20 6.86
N ALA A 159 -17.43 2.11 6.68
CA ALA A 159 -16.04 2.04 7.11
C ALA A 159 -15.17 3.09 6.39
N TRP A 160 -15.40 3.29 5.09
CA TRP A 160 -14.73 4.35 4.34
C TRP A 160 -15.17 5.74 4.78
N GLU A 161 -16.46 6.03 4.70
CA GLU A 161 -16.98 7.39 4.87
C GLU A 161 -16.86 7.92 6.30
N MET A 162 -17.12 7.05 7.29
CA MET A 162 -17.23 7.46 8.69
C MET A 162 -15.94 7.25 9.50
N VAL A 163 -14.99 6.46 8.97
CA VAL A 163 -13.80 6.10 9.75
C VAL A 163 -12.51 6.37 8.96
N LEU A 164 -12.32 5.73 7.80
CA LEU A 164 -11.03 5.74 7.11
C LEU A 164 -10.76 7.08 6.40
N ARG A 165 -11.79 7.64 5.74
CA ARG A 165 -11.64 8.95 5.08
C ARG A 165 -11.34 10.08 6.08
N PRO A 166 -12.06 10.20 7.22
CA PRO A 166 -11.69 11.14 8.28
C PRO A 166 -10.26 10.94 8.80
N ALA A 167 -9.81 9.67 9.00
CA ALA A 167 -8.46 9.37 9.47
C ALA A 167 -7.34 9.88 8.53
N LEU A 168 -7.62 10.06 7.24
CA LEU A 168 -6.69 10.65 6.26
C LEU A 168 -6.71 12.17 6.25
N SER A 169 -7.73 12.81 6.81
CA SER A 169 -7.97 14.25 6.64
C SER A 169 -6.88 15.10 7.28
N ASP A 170 -6.36 14.70 8.43
CA ASP A 170 -5.33 15.44 9.16
C ASP A 170 -4.03 15.57 8.38
N GLN A 171 -3.69 14.55 7.59
CA GLN A 171 -2.44 14.47 6.85
C GLN A 171 -2.59 14.69 5.34
N GLY A 172 -3.83 14.83 4.85
CA GLY A 172 -4.09 14.95 3.43
C GLY A 172 -3.67 13.71 2.62
N GLY A 173 -3.58 12.54 3.26
CA GLY A 173 -3.00 11.33 2.69
C GLY A 173 -3.76 10.77 1.48
N PRO A 174 -3.09 10.04 0.58
CA PRO A 174 -3.71 9.33 -0.54
C PRO A 174 -4.47 8.08 -0.08
N ALA A 175 -5.49 7.69 -0.88
CA ALA A 175 -6.14 6.40 -0.73
C ALA A 175 -6.31 5.69 -2.08
N TRP A 176 -5.93 4.42 -2.12
CA TRP A 176 -6.12 3.55 -3.28
C TRP A 176 -7.14 2.46 -2.95
N PHE A 177 -8.12 2.33 -3.82
CA PHE A 177 -9.16 1.30 -3.72
C PHE A 177 -8.94 0.30 -4.83
N ILE A 178 -8.75 -0.96 -4.48
CA ILE A 178 -8.56 -2.01 -5.46
C ILE A 178 -9.64 -3.09 -5.29
N THR A 179 -10.17 -3.58 -6.40
CA THR A 179 -11.15 -4.66 -6.40
C THR A 179 -11.13 -5.43 -7.71
N THR A 180 -11.73 -6.61 -7.70
CA THR A 180 -12.21 -7.28 -8.91
C THR A 180 -13.63 -6.82 -9.23
N PRO A 181 -14.10 -6.87 -10.49
CA PRO A 181 -15.49 -6.56 -10.83
C PRO A 181 -16.46 -7.39 -9.96
N ALA A 182 -17.34 -6.69 -9.24
CA ALA A 182 -18.26 -7.29 -8.26
C ALA A 182 -19.73 -6.87 -8.43
N GLY A 183 -20.11 -6.41 -9.62
CA GLY A 183 -21.45 -5.93 -9.93
C GLY A 183 -21.73 -4.52 -9.39
N LEU A 184 -23.01 -4.15 -9.36
CA LEU A 184 -23.48 -2.83 -8.92
C LEU A 184 -23.51 -2.79 -7.39
N ASN A 185 -22.64 -1.98 -6.79
CA ASN A 185 -22.52 -1.80 -5.35
C ASN A 185 -21.93 -0.41 -5.06
N TRP A 186 -21.71 -0.07 -3.79
CA TRP A 186 -21.18 1.25 -3.40
C TRP A 186 -19.85 1.64 -4.07
N PHE A 187 -18.99 0.66 -4.42
CA PHE A 187 -17.77 0.93 -5.17
C PHE A 187 -18.08 1.37 -6.60
N HIS A 188 -19.12 0.81 -7.23
CA HIS A 188 -19.60 1.28 -8.54
C HIS A 188 -20.09 2.72 -8.45
N ASP A 189 -20.91 3.05 -7.44
CA ASP A 189 -21.40 4.40 -7.24
C ASP A 189 -20.27 5.40 -7.00
N LEU A 190 -19.26 4.98 -6.21
CA LEU A 190 -18.03 5.76 -5.99
C LEU A 190 -17.24 5.92 -7.30
N TRP A 191 -17.20 4.90 -8.16
CA TRP A 191 -16.53 4.93 -9.45
C TRP A 191 -17.16 5.99 -10.38
N GLU A 192 -18.49 6.02 -10.49
CA GLU A 192 -19.20 7.01 -11.28
C GLU A 192 -18.95 8.44 -10.76
N GLN A 193 -19.02 8.65 -9.47
CA GLN A 193 -18.73 9.94 -8.83
C GLN A 193 -17.28 10.38 -9.04
N ALA A 194 -16.34 9.45 -8.99
CA ALA A 194 -14.92 9.73 -9.11
C ALA A 194 -14.54 10.30 -10.47
N GLN A 195 -15.25 9.94 -11.55
CA GLN A 195 -14.98 10.44 -12.91
C GLN A 195 -15.19 11.95 -13.05
N GLU A 196 -15.98 12.54 -12.16
CA GLU A 196 -16.31 13.97 -12.17
C GLU A 196 -15.41 14.79 -11.23
N GLN A 197 -14.50 14.14 -10.48
CA GLN A 197 -13.67 14.80 -9.46
C GLN A 197 -12.20 14.84 -9.86
N PRO A 198 -11.54 15.99 -9.85
CA PRO A 198 -10.16 16.14 -10.34
C PRO A 198 -9.13 15.36 -9.49
N ASP A 199 -9.39 15.18 -8.19
CA ASP A 199 -8.49 14.46 -7.28
C ASP A 199 -8.58 12.93 -7.41
N TRP A 200 -9.51 12.42 -8.22
CA TRP A 200 -9.77 11.00 -8.38
C TRP A 200 -9.33 10.48 -9.74
N GLY A 201 -8.70 9.30 -9.73
CA GLY A 201 -8.35 8.55 -10.92
C GLY A 201 -9.06 7.20 -10.95
N THR A 202 -9.64 6.84 -12.09
CA THR A 202 -10.29 5.54 -12.31
C THR A 202 -9.51 4.73 -13.33
N PHE A 203 -9.19 3.48 -12.99
CA PHE A 203 -8.36 2.59 -13.79
C PHE A 203 -9.05 1.23 -13.93
N SER A 204 -9.29 0.81 -15.15
CA SER A 204 -9.91 -0.48 -15.44
C SER A 204 -9.05 -1.31 -16.37
N TYR A 205 -8.74 -2.55 -15.98
CA TYR A 205 -7.95 -3.48 -16.79
C TYR A 205 -8.50 -4.89 -16.73
N THR A 206 -8.44 -5.58 -17.84
CA THR A 206 -8.68 -7.03 -17.88
C THR A 206 -7.49 -7.81 -17.31
N THR A 207 -7.67 -9.10 -17.06
CA THR A 207 -6.60 -10.01 -16.65
C THR A 207 -5.43 -10.02 -17.65
N VAL A 208 -5.73 -10.02 -18.95
CA VAL A 208 -4.73 -10.06 -20.03
C VAL A 208 -3.94 -8.75 -20.10
N GLN A 209 -4.63 -7.61 -20.04
CA GLN A 209 -4.00 -6.29 -20.03
C GLN A 209 -3.03 -6.08 -18.84
N GLY A 210 -3.18 -6.82 -17.75
CA GLY A 210 -2.26 -6.76 -16.62
C GLY A 210 -0.84 -7.23 -16.91
N GLY A 211 -0.62 -7.93 -18.02
CA GLY A 211 0.70 -8.38 -18.47
C GLY A 211 1.30 -9.54 -17.66
N ASN A 212 0.58 -10.07 -16.66
CA ASN A 212 1.05 -11.16 -15.80
C ASN A 212 0.53 -12.55 -16.22
N VAL A 213 -0.25 -12.61 -17.30
CA VAL A 213 -0.85 -13.85 -17.83
C VAL A 213 -0.74 -13.81 -19.35
N ALA A 214 -0.28 -14.92 -19.94
CA ALA A 214 -0.27 -15.06 -21.40
C ALA A 214 -1.72 -14.96 -21.95
N ALA A 215 -1.88 -14.34 -23.10
CA ALA A 215 -3.13 -14.42 -23.87
C ALA A 215 -3.26 -15.86 -24.38
N GLU A 216 -4.35 -16.54 -24.05
CA GLU A 216 -4.74 -17.83 -24.62
C GLU A 216 -5.34 -17.62 -26.01
#